data_840a2cfd0754ca37df89c043b1fd455c
#
_entry.id   840a2cfd0754ca37df89c043b1fd455c
#
_cell.length_a   1.000
_cell.length_b   1.000
_cell.length_c   1.000
_cell.angle_alpha   90.00
_cell.angle_beta   90.00
_cell.angle_gamma   90.00
#
_symmetry.space_group_name_H-M   'P 1'
#
loop_
_entity.id
_entity.type
_entity.pdbx_description
1 polymer ?
#
loop_
_entity_poly.entity_id
_entity_poly.type
_entity_poly.pdbx_seq_one_letter_code
_entity_poly.pdbx_strand_id
1 'polypeptide(L)'
;MKRFLTVIGTLLMLTVMCMPAMSADKVIERSRKKAPDWIGENSSGFITIVVERPSLNEAMREAEVELARRIISAVALNITHSTSAEASDEWTDNTNRYLESFTSKTETAAAKLPFLKGVSLSKATDSYWEKREEKGTKRNYVVYSVRYPLSERELADMTAEFEKTDREKYRELQSLRAGLPDVDSSDRIQDALGRLTALEEYFFDAVRIKETKALAANYRELYKGLTLDGEFQKDARKLTCRVLLKGKPFKVTAMPKLSSNCASQLSATHSADSYSFSVTYSDEDCLANEENWIEVSLRLKDARLVKKFFFKVIREEED
;
A
#
# COMPACT_ATOMS: atom_id res chain seq x y z
N MET A 1 -71.77 48.72 -0.15
CA MET A 1 -72.81 48.46 -1.16
C MET A 1 -72.20 47.65 -2.29
N LYS A 2 -72.91 46.59 -2.65
CA LYS A 2 -72.82 45.74 -3.82
C LYS A 2 -71.54 44.78 -3.95
N ARG A 3 -71.79 43.56 -3.64
CA ARG A 3 -71.06 42.35 -3.96
C ARG A 3 -71.00 42.14 -5.49
N PHE A 4 -69.86 41.68 -5.99
CA PHE A 4 -69.77 40.93 -7.24
C PHE A 4 -69.00 39.63 -7.00
N LEU A 5 -69.73 38.56 -7.02
CA LEU A 5 -69.28 37.16 -7.03
C LEU A 5 -68.85 36.87 -8.48
N THR A 6 -67.61 36.53 -8.70
CA THR A 6 -67.17 35.95 -9.96
C THR A 6 -66.72 34.50 -9.72
N VAL A 7 -67.54 33.60 -10.18
CA VAL A 7 -67.28 32.13 -10.19
C VAL A 7 -66.34 31.88 -11.35
N ILE A 8 -65.08 31.46 -11.06
CA ILE A 8 -64.14 30.92 -12.01
C ILE A 8 -64.24 29.42 -11.91
N GLY A 9 -64.86 28.78 -12.89
CA GLY A 9 -64.89 27.33 -13.08
C GLY A 9 -63.51 26.83 -13.50
N THR A 10 -62.81 26.12 -12.61
CA THR A 10 -61.57 25.40 -12.90
C THR A 10 -61.94 24.09 -13.62
N LEU A 11 -61.75 24.08 -14.93
CA LEU A 11 -61.74 22.91 -15.78
C LEU A 11 -60.48 22.09 -15.51
N LEU A 12 -60.60 21.05 -14.66
CA LEU A 12 -59.55 20.10 -14.35
C LEU A 12 -59.40 19.15 -15.58
N MET A 13 -58.48 19.53 -16.51
CA MET A 13 -58.07 18.64 -17.60
C MET A 13 -57.23 17.51 -16.97
N LEU A 14 -57.83 16.33 -16.79
CA LEU A 14 -57.15 15.07 -16.50
C LEU A 14 -56.35 14.65 -17.75
N THR A 15 -55.13 15.11 -17.86
CA THR A 15 -54.18 14.52 -18.79
C THR A 15 -53.74 13.14 -18.21
N VAL A 16 -54.41 12.09 -18.68
CA VAL A 16 -53.94 10.73 -18.53
C VAL A 16 -52.61 10.67 -19.29
N MET A 17 -51.50 10.80 -18.58
CA MET A 17 -50.18 10.41 -19.11
C MET A 17 -50.24 8.91 -19.37
N CYS A 18 -50.51 8.54 -20.63
CA CYS A 18 -50.20 7.22 -21.13
C CYS A 18 -48.67 7.05 -21.02
N MET A 19 -48.20 6.52 -19.91
CA MET A 19 -46.84 5.98 -19.85
C MET A 19 -46.78 4.85 -20.89
N PRO A 20 -45.93 4.94 -21.89
CA PRO A 20 -45.74 3.82 -22.80
C PRO A 20 -45.34 2.64 -21.89
N ALA A 21 -46.14 1.59 -21.90
CA ALA A 21 -45.77 0.33 -21.32
C ALA A 21 -44.46 -0.07 -22.00
N MET A 22 -43.32 0.07 -21.32
CA MET A 22 -42.04 -0.45 -21.81
C MET A 22 -42.24 -1.94 -21.95
N SER A 23 -42.46 -2.35 -23.17
CA SER A 23 -42.63 -3.76 -23.53
C SER A 23 -41.33 -4.46 -23.18
N ALA A 24 -41.39 -5.38 -22.22
CA ALA A 24 -40.25 -6.17 -21.77
C ALA A 24 -39.54 -6.84 -22.95
N ASP A 25 -38.19 -6.89 -22.88
CA ASP A 25 -37.38 -7.56 -23.89
C ASP A 25 -37.74 -9.04 -23.99
N LYS A 26 -37.58 -9.59 -25.17
CA LYS A 26 -37.98 -10.97 -25.47
C LYS A 26 -36.94 -11.93 -24.87
N VAL A 27 -37.38 -12.84 -23.97
CA VAL A 27 -36.57 -13.96 -23.53
C VAL A 27 -36.46 -15.00 -24.65
N ILE A 28 -35.21 -15.28 -25.07
CA ILE A 28 -34.91 -16.27 -26.14
C ILE A 28 -34.59 -17.62 -25.52
N GLU A 29 -33.79 -17.60 -24.44
CA GLU A 29 -33.29 -18.80 -23.78
C GLU A 29 -33.16 -18.55 -22.29
N ARG A 30 -33.27 -19.59 -21.48
CA ARG A 30 -33.12 -19.51 -20.00
C ARG A 30 -32.62 -20.82 -19.42
N SER A 31 -31.92 -20.73 -18.25
CA SER A 31 -31.40 -21.90 -17.55
C SER A 31 -32.49 -22.81 -16.96
N ARG A 32 -33.69 -22.28 -16.67
CA ARG A 32 -34.85 -23.00 -16.10
C ARG A 32 -36.16 -22.47 -16.67
N LYS A 33 -37.23 -23.28 -16.56
CA LYS A 33 -38.55 -22.91 -17.04
C LYS A 33 -39.17 -21.66 -16.43
N LYS A 34 -38.88 -21.42 -15.11
CA LYS A 34 -39.38 -20.27 -14.37
C LYS A 34 -38.20 -19.58 -13.69
N ALA A 35 -38.19 -18.24 -13.66
CA ALA A 35 -37.25 -17.46 -12.88
C ALA A 35 -37.48 -17.75 -11.39
N PRO A 36 -36.41 -17.89 -10.58
CA PRO A 36 -36.53 -18.06 -9.15
C PRO A 36 -37.18 -16.85 -8.48
N ASP A 37 -37.97 -17.10 -7.44
CA ASP A 37 -38.71 -16.05 -6.74
C ASP A 37 -37.76 -15.10 -5.92
N TRP A 38 -36.55 -15.55 -5.60
CA TRP A 38 -35.55 -14.73 -4.88
C TRP A 38 -34.92 -13.60 -5.73
N ILE A 39 -35.11 -13.59 -7.07
CA ILE A 39 -34.62 -12.53 -7.92
C ILE A 39 -35.38 -11.23 -7.65
N GLY A 40 -34.67 -10.19 -7.22
CA GLY A 40 -35.27 -8.91 -6.81
C GLY A 40 -35.70 -8.84 -5.34
N GLU A 41 -35.55 -9.93 -4.58
CA GLU A 41 -35.79 -9.91 -3.14
C GLU A 41 -34.51 -9.63 -2.35
N ASN A 42 -34.60 -8.78 -1.34
CA ASN A 42 -33.58 -8.60 -0.33
C ASN A 42 -33.84 -9.55 0.84
N SER A 43 -33.16 -10.69 0.85
CA SER A 43 -33.26 -11.67 1.93
C SER A 43 -32.10 -11.52 2.91
N SER A 44 -32.38 -11.45 4.23
CA SER A 44 -31.32 -11.48 5.25
C SER A 44 -30.46 -12.74 5.08
N GLY A 45 -29.13 -12.59 5.24
CA GLY A 45 -28.20 -13.69 5.09
C GLY A 45 -27.78 -14.04 3.66
N PHE A 46 -28.20 -13.23 2.67
CA PHE A 46 -27.85 -13.44 1.27
C PHE A 46 -27.51 -12.14 0.55
N ILE A 47 -26.57 -12.23 -0.39
CA ILE A 47 -26.31 -11.21 -1.40
C ILE A 47 -26.95 -11.69 -2.71
N THR A 48 -27.88 -10.90 -3.26
CA THR A 48 -28.44 -11.12 -4.59
C THR A 48 -27.75 -10.21 -5.59
N ILE A 49 -27.17 -10.80 -6.64
CA ILE A 49 -26.49 -10.10 -7.72
C ILE A 49 -27.24 -10.32 -9.01
N VAL A 50 -27.45 -9.27 -9.78
CA VAL A 50 -28.01 -9.32 -11.12
C VAL A 50 -27.12 -8.49 -12.02
N VAL A 51 -26.60 -9.09 -13.08
CA VAL A 51 -25.73 -8.43 -14.06
C VAL A 51 -26.19 -8.72 -15.48
N GLU A 52 -25.92 -7.78 -16.38
CA GLU A 52 -26.27 -7.86 -17.80
C GLU A 52 -24.99 -7.70 -18.64
N ARG A 53 -24.70 -8.68 -19.50
CA ARG A 53 -23.53 -8.69 -20.39
C ARG A 53 -23.86 -9.35 -21.72
N PRO A 54 -23.08 -9.10 -22.78
CA PRO A 54 -23.29 -9.70 -24.09
C PRO A 54 -23.24 -11.22 -24.09
N SER A 55 -22.48 -11.84 -23.17
CA SER A 55 -22.35 -13.30 -23.09
C SER A 55 -22.44 -13.78 -21.64
N LEU A 56 -22.78 -15.08 -21.46
CA LEU A 56 -22.85 -15.70 -20.13
C LEU A 56 -21.50 -15.68 -19.40
N ASN A 57 -20.40 -15.92 -20.13
CA ASN A 57 -19.06 -15.90 -19.53
C ASN A 57 -18.68 -14.51 -19.01
N GLU A 58 -19.03 -13.46 -19.74
CA GLU A 58 -18.80 -12.07 -19.30
C GLU A 58 -19.71 -11.72 -18.11
N ALA A 59 -20.97 -12.18 -18.13
CA ALA A 59 -21.90 -11.98 -17.03
C ALA A 59 -21.42 -12.68 -15.74
N MET A 60 -20.88 -13.90 -15.83
CA MET A 60 -20.31 -14.63 -14.70
C MET A 60 -19.09 -13.89 -14.11
N ARG A 61 -18.17 -13.42 -14.95
CA ARG A 61 -17.03 -12.63 -14.48
C ARG A 61 -17.45 -11.34 -13.77
N GLU A 62 -18.41 -10.63 -14.37
CA GLU A 62 -18.92 -9.40 -13.75
C GLU A 62 -19.64 -9.69 -12.43
N ALA A 63 -20.35 -10.81 -12.32
CA ALA A 63 -20.99 -11.22 -11.08
C ALA A 63 -19.96 -11.52 -9.96
N GLU A 64 -18.78 -12.06 -10.28
CA GLU A 64 -17.68 -12.23 -9.32
C GLU A 64 -17.16 -10.89 -8.82
N VAL A 65 -16.97 -9.93 -9.72
CA VAL A 65 -16.53 -8.57 -9.37
C VAL A 65 -17.58 -7.87 -8.49
N GLU A 66 -18.86 -7.98 -8.86
CA GLU A 66 -19.95 -7.36 -8.10
C GLU A 66 -20.14 -8.04 -6.74
N LEU A 67 -19.92 -9.37 -6.63
CA LEU A 67 -19.93 -10.08 -5.37
C LEU A 67 -18.86 -9.53 -4.42
N ALA A 68 -17.63 -9.42 -4.89
CA ALA A 68 -16.54 -8.85 -4.11
C ALA A 68 -16.87 -7.42 -3.65
N ARG A 69 -17.41 -6.60 -4.57
CA ARG A 69 -17.81 -5.21 -4.27
C ARG A 69 -18.89 -5.15 -3.19
N ARG A 70 -19.90 -6.01 -3.25
CA ARG A 70 -20.98 -6.08 -2.25
C ARG A 70 -20.50 -6.51 -0.88
N ILE A 71 -19.59 -7.49 -0.81
CA ILE A 71 -18.99 -7.95 0.45
C ILE A 71 -18.14 -6.81 1.05
N ILE A 72 -17.31 -6.12 0.26
CA ILE A 72 -16.52 -4.98 0.72
C ILE A 72 -17.42 -3.89 1.30
N SER A 73 -18.50 -3.54 0.59
CA SER A 73 -19.47 -2.55 1.06
C SER A 73 -20.14 -2.97 2.35
N ALA A 74 -20.47 -4.26 2.51
CA ALA A 74 -21.07 -4.78 3.73
C ALA A 74 -20.11 -4.72 4.93
N VAL A 75 -18.82 -5.08 4.72
CA VAL A 75 -17.77 -4.95 5.74
C VAL A 75 -17.58 -3.49 6.14
N ALA A 76 -17.53 -2.57 5.17
CA ALA A 76 -17.40 -1.13 5.41
C ALA A 76 -18.54 -0.59 6.29
N LEU A 77 -19.77 -0.93 5.93
CA LEU A 77 -20.95 -0.54 6.72
C LEU A 77 -20.91 -1.12 8.13
N ASN A 78 -20.46 -2.37 8.28
CA ASN A 78 -20.36 -3.00 9.59
C ASN A 78 -19.31 -2.33 10.48
N ILE A 79 -18.17 -1.92 9.95
CA ILE A 79 -17.16 -1.13 10.66
C ILE A 79 -17.75 0.20 11.11
N THR A 80 -18.46 0.90 10.23
CA THR A 80 -19.07 2.20 10.55
C THR A 80 -20.12 2.08 11.68
N HIS A 81 -20.86 0.99 11.72
CA HIS A 81 -21.84 0.74 12.76
C HIS A 81 -21.25 0.25 14.08
N SER A 82 -20.13 -0.46 14.05
CA SER A 82 -19.45 -1.00 15.24
C SER A 82 -18.62 0.07 15.98
N THR A 83 -18.14 1.07 15.28
CA THR A 83 -17.50 2.25 15.89
C THR A 83 -18.58 3.17 16.46
N SER A 84 -18.85 3.00 17.76
CA SER A 84 -19.71 3.94 18.49
C SER A 84 -19.16 5.37 18.35
N ALA A 85 -20.05 6.35 18.31
CA ALA A 85 -19.81 7.77 18.06
C ALA A 85 -18.76 8.46 18.96
N GLU A 86 -18.15 7.77 19.90
CA GLU A 86 -17.18 8.29 20.88
C GLU A 86 -15.70 7.99 20.52
N ALA A 87 -15.43 7.18 19.50
CA ALA A 87 -14.06 6.80 19.13
C ALA A 87 -13.80 6.88 17.62
N SER A 88 -13.96 8.07 17.04
CA SER A 88 -13.34 8.34 15.73
C SER A 88 -11.85 8.57 15.94
N ASP A 89 -11.08 7.50 15.92
CA ASP A 89 -9.63 7.60 15.81
C ASP A 89 -9.24 7.81 14.34
N GLU A 90 -8.06 8.36 14.09
CA GLU A 90 -7.53 8.61 12.75
C GLU A 90 -7.56 7.35 11.86
N TRP A 91 -7.46 6.16 12.46
CA TRP A 91 -7.58 4.89 11.78
C TRP A 91 -8.99 4.69 11.19
N THR A 92 -10.05 4.96 11.96
CA THR A 92 -11.45 4.79 11.53
C THR A 92 -11.80 5.69 10.37
N ASP A 93 -11.42 6.98 10.42
CA ASP A 93 -11.66 7.94 9.36
C ASP A 93 -10.93 7.56 8.06
N ASN A 94 -9.68 7.12 8.16
CA ASN A 94 -8.90 6.67 7.02
C ASN A 94 -9.46 5.35 6.45
N THR A 95 -9.91 4.42 7.30
CA THR A 95 -10.47 3.14 6.89
C THR A 95 -11.79 3.31 6.16
N ASN A 96 -12.66 4.21 6.58
CA ASN A 96 -13.92 4.51 5.89
C ASN A 96 -13.67 5.10 4.49
N ARG A 97 -12.81 6.09 4.37
CA ARG A 97 -12.40 6.66 3.07
C ARG A 97 -11.77 5.60 2.17
N TYR A 98 -11.04 4.70 2.76
CA TYR A 98 -10.42 3.57 2.12
C TYR A 98 -11.43 2.60 1.50
N LEU A 99 -12.40 2.13 2.28
CA LEU A 99 -13.43 1.20 1.82
C LEU A 99 -14.35 1.87 0.78
N GLU A 100 -14.64 3.16 0.91
CA GLU A 100 -15.35 3.94 -0.11
C GLU A 100 -14.56 4.01 -1.43
N SER A 101 -13.24 4.20 -1.36
CA SER A 101 -12.39 4.21 -2.57
C SER A 101 -12.33 2.84 -3.27
N PHE A 102 -12.63 1.77 -2.55
CA PHE A 102 -12.61 0.40 -3.06
C PHE A 102 -13.81 0.07 -3.93
N THR A 103 -14.96 0.61 -3.61
CA THR A 103 -16.17 0.44 -4.45
C THR A 103 -15.99 1.05 -5.83
N SER A 104 -15.01 1.93 -6.01
CA SER A 104 -14.71 2.62 -7.27
C SER A 104 -13.54 2.03 -8.07
N LYS A 105 -12.74 1.12 -7.50
CA LYS A 105 -11.53 0.56 -8.15
C LYS A 105 -11.65 -0.94 -8.38
N THR A 106 -11.28 -1.32 -9.57
CA THR A 106 -11.29 -2.61 -10.25
C THR A 106 -10.64 -3.83 -9.55
N GLU A 107 -10.93 -5.00 -10.09
CA GLU A 107 -10.58 -6.40 -9.80
C GLU A 107 -9.24 -6.69 -9.10
N THR A 108 -8.17 -5.92 -9.40
CA THR A 108 -6.82 -6.13 -8.84
C THR A 108 -6.72 -5.80 -7.36
N ALA A 109 -7.56 -4.92 -6.86
CA ALA A 109 -7.53 -4.50 -5.47
C ALA A 109 -8.29 -5.48 -4.56
N ALA A 110 -9.39 -6.07 -5.06
CA ALA A 110 -10.17 -7.07 -4.33
C ALA A 110 -9.32 -8.30 -3.95
N ALA A 111 -8.40 -8.73 -4.82
CA ALA A 111 -7.51 -9.87 -4.56
C ALA A 111 -6.55 -9.65 -3.36
N LYS A 112 -6.35 -8.41 -2.93
CA LYS A 112 -5.46 -8.06 -1.81
C LYS A 112 -6.14 -8.10 -0.44
N LEU A 113 -7.47 -8.17 -0.38
CA LEU A 113 -8.21 -8.20 0.88
C LEU A 113 -8.25 -9.61 1.46
N PRO A 114 -7.68 -9.82 2.67
CA PRO A 114 -7.63 -11.15 3.28
C PRO A 114 -9.01 -11.81 3.41
N PHE A 115 -10.03 -11.04 3.76
CA PHE A 115 -11.40 -11.53 3.96
C PHE A 115 -12.14 -11.91 2.67
N LEU A 116 -11.63 -11.50 1.49
CA LEU A 116 -12.15 -11.97 0.20
C LEU A 116 -11.50 -13.28 -0.25
N LYS A 117 -10.49 -13.76 0.46
CA LYS A 117 -9.81 -14.99 0.15
C LYS A 117 -10.77 -16.17 0.25
N GLY A 118 -11.03 -16.82 -0.87
CA GLY A 118 -11.97 -17.95 -0.96
C GLY A 118 -13.44 -17.55 -1.20
N VAL A 119 -13.73 -16.26 -1.43
CA VAL A 119 -15.00 -15.82 -1.99
C VAL A 119 -15.02 -16.21 -3.49
N SER A 120 -16.03 -16.97 -3.89
CA SER A 120 -16.18 -17.43 -5.28
C SER A 120 -17.64 -17.76 -5.56
N LEU A 121 -18.09 -17.57 -6.78
CA LEU A 121 -19.43 -17.95 -7.23
C LEU A 121 -19.72 -19.45 -7.06
N SER A 122 -18.70 -20.29 -6.93
CA SER A 122 -18.87 -21.73 -6.64
C SER A 122 -19.58 -22.00 -5.31
N LYS A 123 -19.59 -21.04 -4.39
CA LYS A 123 -20.31 -21.10 -3.12
C LYS A 123 -21.73 -20.54 -3.17
N ALA A 124 -22.16 -20.05 -4.33
CA ALA A 124 -23.52 -19.58 -4.50
C ALA A 124 -24.52 -20.70 -4.24
N THR A 125 -25.58 -20.39 -3.50
CA THR A 125 -26.66 -21.35 -3.21
C THR A 125 -27.54 -21.58 -4.42
N ASP A 126 -27.65 -20.59 -5.29
CA ASP A 126 -28.44 -20.68 -6.50
C ASP A 126 -27.95 -19.68 -7.57
N SER A 127 -28.18 -20.01 -8.84
CA SER A 127 -27.93 -19.13 -9.97
C SER A 127 -28.96 -19.33 -11.07
N TYR A 128 -29.20 -18.28 -11.81
CA TYR A 128 -30.17 -18.27 -12.89
C TYR A 128 -29.71 -17.33 -14.01
N TRP A 129 -29.93 -17.70 -15.28
CA TRP A 129 -29.66 -16.80 -16.37
C TRP A 129 -30.75 -16.85 -17.44
N GLU A 130 -30.92 -15.72 -18.13
CA GLU A 130 -31.75 -15.54 -19.29
C GLU A 130 -30.97 -14.83 -20.38
N LYS A 131 -31.12 -15.35 -21.62
CA LYS A 131 -30.72 -14.64 -22.82
C LYS A 131 -31.91 -13.86 -23.33
N ARG A 132 -31.76 -12.57 -23.53
CA ARG A 132 -32.80 -11.66 -24.00
C ARG A 132 -32.40 -10.98 -25.29
N GLU A 133 -33.39 -10.64 -26.08
CA GLU A 133 -33.28 -9.81 -27.28
C GLU A 133 -33.88 -8.43 -27.00
N GLU A 134 -33.06 -7.40 -27.10
CA GLU A 134 -33.47 -6.03 -26.91
C GLU A 134 -34.44 -5.57 -28.00
N LYS A 135 -35.58 -5.07 -27.60
CA LYS A 135 -36.60 -4.62 -28.52
C LYS A 135 -36.13 -3.35 -29.24
N GLY A 136 -36.05 -3.41 -30.56
CA GLY A 136 -35.65 -2.28 -31.42
C GLY A 136 -34.27 -2.48 -32.05
N THR A 137 -33.23 -2.84 -31.28
CA THR A 137 -31.88 -3.07 -31.79
C THR A 137 -31.63 -4.51 -32.22
N LYS A 138 -32.47 -5.47 -31.79
CA LYS A 138 -32.27 -6.92 -31.89
C LYS A 138 -30.94 -7.42 -31.31
N ARG A 139 -30.34 -6.64 -30.46
CA ARG A 139 -29.12 -7.01 -29.75
C ARG A 139 -29.44 -8.08 -28.70
N ASN A 140 -28.66 -9.15 -28.68
CA ASN A 140 -28.76 -10.16 -27.64
C ASN A 140 -27.88 -9.81 -26.45
N TYR A 141 -28.39 -10.05 -25.27
CA TYR A 141 -27.64 -9.95 -24.01
C TYR A 141 -28.10 -11.03 -23.03
N VAL A 142 -27.30 -11.30 -22.03
CA VAL A 142 -27.55 -12.26 -20.95
C VAL A 142 -27.73 -11.52 -19.63
N VAL A 143 -28.85 -11.81 -18.97
CA VAL A 143 -29.07 -11.44 -17.56
C VAL A 143 -28.69 -12.63 -16.71
N TYR A 144 -27.71 -12.48 -15.86
CA TYR A 144 -27.24 -13.51 -14.93
C TYR A 144 -27.51 -13.10 -13.50
N SER A 145 -28.18 -13.94 -12.74
CA SER A 145 -28.58 -13.72 -11.37
C SER A 145 -27.95 -14.77 -10.46
N VAL A 146 -27.41 -14.32 -9.33
CA VAL A 146 -26.75 -15.18 -8.33
C VAL A 146 -27.29 -14.88 -6.96
N ARG A 147 -27.54 -15.92 -6.16
CA ARG A 147 -27.84 -15.85 -4.75
C ARG A 147 -26.66 -16.41 -3.95
N TYR A 148 -25.94 -15.55 -3.28
CA TYR A 148 -24.75 -15.89 -2.51
C TYR A 148 -25.03 -15.82 -1.00
N PRO A 149 -24.72 -16.87 -0.20
CA PRO A 149 -24.93 -16.83 1.23
C PRO A 149 -23.90 -15.93 1.89
N LEU A 150 -24.34 -15.01 2.75
CA LEU A 150 -23.50 -14.20 3.62
C LEU A 150 -24.27 -13.97 4.92
N SER A 151 -24.00 -14.81 5.91
CA SER A 151 -24.62 -14.68 7.22
C SER A 151 -24.06 -13.47 7.99
N GLU A 152 -24.84 -12.94 8.94
CA GLU A 152 -24.38 -11.87 9.84
C GLU A 152 -23.10 -12.26 10.60
N ARG A 153 -22.99 -13.52 10.99
CA ARG A 153 -21.82 -14.06 11.66
C ARG A 153 -20.58 -14.03 10.74
N GLU A 154 -20.70 -14.51 9.51
CA GLU A 154 -19.60 -14.47 8.54
C GLU A 154 -19.17 -13.04 8.24
N LEU A 155 -20.13 -12.12 8.11
CA LEU A 155 -19.84 -10.71 7.93
C LEU A 155 -19.10 -10.13 9.15
N ALA A 156 -19.51 -10.47 10.36
CA ALA A 156 -18.85 -10.03 11.60
C ALA A 156 -17.41 -10.59 11.69
N ASP A 157 -17.23 -11.88 11.37
CA ASP A 157 -15.92 -12.52 11.38
C ASP A 157 -14.98 -11.88 10.34
N MET A 158 -15.45 -11.61 9.12
CA MET A 158 -14.69 -10.90 8.08
C MET A 158 -14.30 -9.49 8.51
N THR A 159 -15.23 -8.78 9.15
CA THR A 159 -14.99 -7.42 9.67
C THR A 159 -13.92 -7.44 10.75
N ALA A 160 -14.01 -8.33 11.72
CA ALA A 160 -13.06 -8.42 12.83
C ALA A 160 -11.65 -8.82 12.34
N GLU A 161 -11.56 -9.74 11.39
CA GLU A 161 -10.26 -10.12 10.77
C GLU A 161 -9.61 -8.94 10.03
N PHE A 162 -10.40 -8.21 9.27
CA PHE A 162 -9.92 -7.02 8.57
C PHE A 162 -9.45 -5.94 9.56
N GLU A 163 -10.29 -5.57 10.54
CA GLU A 163 -9.94 -4.55 11.54
C GLU A 163 -8.65 -4.90 12.27
N LYS A 164 -8.49 -6.14 12.70
CA LYS A 164 -7.28 -6.60 13.39
C LYS A 164 -6.05 -6.42 12.50
N THR A 165 -6.09 -6.95 11.29
CA THR A 165 -4.95 -6.94 10.37
C THR A 165 -4.60 -5.52 9.95
N ASP A 166 -5.59 -4.70 9.62
CA ASP A 166 -5.35 -3.35 9.14
C ASP A 166 -4.83 -2.43 10.24
N ARG A 167 -5.34 -2.56 11.49
CA ARG A 167 -4.80 -1.86 12.66
C ARG A 167 -3.36 -2.26 12.97
N GLU A 168 -2.99 -3.52 12.82
CA GLU A 168 -1.61 -3.99 12.96
C GLU A 168 -0.69 -3.32 11.91
N LYS A 169 -1.12 -3.28 10.65
CA LYS A 169 -0.36 -2.62 9.57
C LYS A 169 -0.25 -1.11 9.76
N TYR A 170 -1.30 -0.47 10.20
CA TYR A 170 -1.26 0.96 10.50
C TYR A 170 -0.32 1.27 11.69
N ARG A 171 -0.37 0.48 12.77
CA ARG A 171 0.57 0.61 13.90
C ARG A 171 2.01 0.40 13.47
N GLU A 172 2.26 -0.52 12.55
CA GLU A 172 3.59 -0.74 11.98
C GLU A 172 4.10 0.52 11.24
N LEU A 173 3.26 1.16 10.42
CA LEU A 173 3.59 2.42 9.75
C LEU A 173 3.92 3.53 10.77
N GLN A 174 3.11 3.67 11.80
CA GLN A 174 3.34 4.67 12.86
C GLN A 174 4.63 4.38 13.65
N SER A 175 4.91 3.11 13.95
CA SER A 175 6.16 2.71 14.61
C SER A 175 7.40 3.06 13.77
N LEU A 176 7.35 2.81 12.46
CA LEU A 176 8.43 3.19 11.55
C LEU A 176 8.59 4.72 11.49
N ARG A 177 7.49 5.48 11.50
CA ARG A 177 7.55 6.95 11.54
C ARG A 177 8.21 7.45 12.84
N ALA A 178 7.80 6.90 13.97
CA ALA A 178 8.35 7.27 15.26
C ALA A 178 9.83 6.89 15.40
N GLY A 179 10.26 5.77 14.81
CA GLY A 179 11.65 5.29 14.87
C GLY A 179 12.63 6.00 13.92
N LEU A 180 12.15 6.83 12.98
CA LEU A 180 13.02 7.52 12.02
C LEU A 180 14.12 8.40 12.66
N PRO A 181 13.88 9.18 13.74
CA PRO A 181 14.90 9.99 14.38
C PRO A 181 16.00 9.18 15.06
N ASP A 182 15.71 7.93 15.42
CA ASP A 182 16.59 7.05 16.20
C ASP A 182 17.37 6.05 15.34
N VAL A 183 17.36 6.27 14.02
CA VAL A 183 18.12 5.43 13.09
C VAL A 183 19.60 5.68 13.24
N ASP A 184 20.34 4.62 13.59
CA ASP A 184 21.78 4.64 13.88
C ASP A 184 22.59 3.66 13.00
N SER A 185 21.96 2.97 12.05
CA SER A 185 22.64 1.98 11.21
C SER A 185 22.05 1.83 9.81
N SER A 186 22.91 1.42 8.86
CA SER A 186 22.50 1.08 7.50
C SER A 186 21.49 -0.07 7.48
N ASP A 187 21.61 -1.04 8.37
CA ASP A 187 20.75 -2.21 8.42
C ASP A 187 19.35 -1.81 8.89
N ARG A 188 19.21 -0.90 9.84
CA ARG A 188 17.92 -0.34 10.25
C ARG A 188 17.23 0.43 9.13
N ILE A 189 17.99 1.18 8.31
CA ILE A 189 17.41 1.81 7.10
C ILE A 189 16.88 0.75 6.15
N GLN A 190 17.66 -0.31 5.88
CA GLN A 190 17.25 -1.36 4.95
C GLN A 190 16.03 -2.15 5.46
N ASP A 191 16.00 -2.50 6.76
CA ASP A 191 14.84 -3.14 7.38
C ASP A 191 13.59 -2.27 7.24
N ALA A 192 13.69 -0.99 7.61
CA ALA A 192 12.57 -0.05 7.50
C ALA A 192 12.08 0.08 6.05
N LEU A 193 12.98 0.18 5.08
CA LEU A 193 12.62 0.25 3.66
C LEU A 193 11.93 -1.03 3.17
N GLY A 194 12.39 -2.20 3.61
CA GLY A 194 11.76 -3.49 3.31
C GLY A 194 10.33 -3.56 3.86
N ARG A 195 10.14 -3.17 5.11
CA ARG A 195 8.83 -3.12 5.77
C ARG A 195 7.90 -2.10 5.13
N LEU A 196 8.40 -0.91 4.77
CA LEU A 196 7.62 0.10 4.05
C LEU A 196 7.20 -0.38 2.66
N THR A 197 8.04 -1.14 1.96
CA THR A 197 7.65 -1.77 0.69
C THR A 197 6.49 -2.74 0.88
N ALA A 198 6.55 -3.59 1.91
CA ALA A 198 5.45 -4.51 2.23
C ALA A 198 4.15 -3.78 2.62
N LEU A 199 4.26 -2.65 3.35
CA LEU A 199 3.11 -1.81 3.67
C LEU A 199 2.53 -1.11 2.45
N GLU A 200 3.36 -0.64 1.51
CA GLU A 200 2.90 -0.06 0.23
C GLU A 200 2.15 -1.08 -0.62
N GLU A 201 2.58 -2.35 -0.60
CA GLU A 201 1.88 -3.44 -1.27
C GLU A 201 0.56 -3.81 -0.59
N TYR A 202 0.50 -3.69 0.73
CA TYR A 202 -0.70 -3.99 1.52
C TYR A 202 -1.75 -2.89 1.38
N PHE A 203 -1.37 -1.62 1.59
CA PHE A 203 -2.30 -0.50 1.48
C PHE A 203 -2.70 -0.28 0.02
N PHE A 204 -3.94 0.11 -0.19
CA PHE A 204 -4.47 0.42 -1.52
C PHE A 204 -5.26 1.74 -1.58
N ASP A 205 -5.44 2.40 -0.42
CA ASP A 205 -5.90 3.79 -0.41
C ASP A 205 -4.75 4.76 -0.72
N ALA A 206 -5.09 5.82 -1.44
CA ALA A 206 -4.10 6.78 -1.91
C ALA A 206 -3.40 7.52 -0.77
N VAL A 207 -4.06 7.68 0.40
CA VAL A 207 -3.53 8.42 1.55
C VAL A 207 -2.40 7.64 2.19
N ARG A 208 -2.67 6.41 2.63
CA ARG A 208 -1.65 5.57 3.30
C ARG A 208 -0.53 5.14 2.36
N ILE A 209 -0.81 4.90 1.07
CA ILE A 209 0.24 4.67 0.06
C ILE A 209 1.15 5.90 -0.06
N LYS A 210 0.60 7.11 -0.13
CA LYS A 210 1.37 8.35 -0.20
C LYS A 210 2.23 8.56 1.06
N GLU A 211 1.66 8.32 2.23
CA GLU A 211 2.38 8.42 3.50
C GLU A 211 3.53 7.41 3.59
N THR A 212 3.28 6.16 3.20
CA THR A 212 4.29 5.10 3.18
C THR A 212 5.45 5.45 2.23
N LYS A 213 5.13 5.95 1.03
CA LYS A 213 6.14 6.41 0.06
C LYS A 213 6.94 7.61 0.57
N ALA A 214 6.27 8.57 1.19
CA ALA A 214 6.94 9.74 1.77
C ALA A 214 7.89 9.32 2.90
N LEU A 215 7.46 8.40 3.78
CA LEU A 215 8.30 7.88 4.85
C LEU A 215 9.50 7.09 4.29
N ALA A 216 9.30 6.27 3.26
CA ALA A 216 10.39 5.56 2.57
C ALA A 216 11.40 6.54 1.94
N ALA A 217 10.94 7.65 1.38
CA ALA A 217 11.81 8.71 0.87
C ALA A 217 12.62 9.35 2.00
N ASN A 218 12.01 9.61 3.17
CA ASN A 218 12.71 10.15 4.33
C ASN A 218 13.80 9.21 4.86
N TYR A 219 13.57 7.89 4.88
CA TYR A 219 14.60 6.92 5.24
C TYR A 219 15.76 6.91 4.24
N ARG A 220 15.48 6.99 2.92
CA ARG A 220 16.54 7.08 1.90
C ARG A 220 17.33 8.39 2.01
N GLU A 221 16.66 9.49 2.38
CA GLU A 221 17.32 10.80 2.56
C GLU A 221 18.36 10.79 3.66
N LEU A 222 18.26 9.90 4.68
CA LEU A 222 19.27 9.74 5.71
C LEU A 222 20.67 9.45 5.13
N TYR A 223 20.73 8.70 4.02
CA TYR A 223 22.00 8.41 3.36
C TYR A 223 22.74 9.65 2.86
N LYS A 224 22.02 10.72 2.49
CA LYS A 224 22.65 11.98 2.06
C LYS A 224 23.28 12.77 3.21
N GLY A 225 22.78 12.54 4.42
CA GLY A 225 23.32 13.15 5.64
C GLY A 225 24.54 12.42 6.23
N LEU A 226 24.99 11.32 5.61
CA LEU A 226 26.14 10.58 6.09
C LEU A 226 27.45 11.28 5.70
N THR A 227 28.38 11.31 6.65
CA THR A 227 29.74 11.80 6.46
C THR A 227 30.74 10.77 6.96
N LEU A 228 31.93 10.75 6.34
CA LEU A 228 33.05 9.92 6.77
C LEU A 228 34.04 10.81 7.54
N ASP A 229 34.37 10.43 8.74
CA ASP A 229 35.38 11.06 9.58
C ASP A 229 36.49 10.08 9.95
N GLY A 230 37.69 10.57 10.25
CA GLY A 230 38.79 9.69 10.61
C GLY A 230 39.99 10.45 11.19
N GLU A 231 40.74 9.72 12.00
CA GLU A 231 41.90 10.20 12.74
C GLU A 231 43.07 9.21 12.63
N PHE A 232 44.27 9.74 12.32
CA PHE A 232 45.50 8.97 12.30
C PHE A 232 46.10 8.76 13.68
N GLN A 233 46.40 7.51 13.99
CA GLN A 233 47.25 7.11 15.12
C GLN A 233 48.65 6.87 14.53
N LYS A 234 49.50 7.92 14.59
CA LYS A 234 50.79 7.96 13.89
C LYS A 234 51.72 6.81 14.29
N ASP A 235 51.88 6.57 15.61
CA ASP A 235 52.78 5.54 16.13
C ASP A 235 52.31 4.11 15.79
N ALA A 236 51.06 3.94 15.49
CA ALA A 236 50.48 2.65 15.17
C ALA A 236 50.26 2.40 13.66
N ARG A 237 50.64 3.36 12.79
CA ARG A 237 50.37 3.30 11.32
C ARG A 237 48.90 2.88 11.03
N LYS A 238 48.00 3.54 11.71
CA LYS A 238 46.58 3.20 11.73
C LYS A 238 45.75 4.46 11.56
N LEU A 239 44.76 4.37 10.64
CA LEU A 239 43.71 5.37 10.47
C LEU A 239 42.41 4.78 11.02
N THR A 240 41.83 5.39 12.03
CA THR A 240 40.54 5.03 12.57
C THR A 240 39.44 5.88 11.91
N CYS A 241 38.49 5.24 11.19
CA CYS A 241 37.41 5.90 10.49
C CYS A 241 36.07 5.64 11.18
N ARG A 242 35.17 6.62 11.10
CA ARG A 242 33.78 6.54 11.57
C ARG A 242 32.86 7.11 10.52
N VAL A 243 31.70 6.50 10.37
CA VAL A 243 30.58 7.11 9.63
C VAL A 243 29.71 7.85 10.61
N LEU A 244 29.32 9.06 10.27
CA LEU A 244 28.48 9.90 11.10
C LEU A 244 27.20 10.26 10.35
N LEU A 245 26.06 10.21 11.04
CA LEU A 245 24.79 10.76 10.58
C LEU A 245 24.49 12.02 11.39
N LYS A 246 24.56 13.20 10.77
CA LYS A 246 24.35 14.49 11.46
C LYS A 246 25.24 14.64 12.71
N GLY A 247 26.50 14.19 12.62
CA GLY A 247 27.47 14.26 13.69
C GLY A 247 27.39 13.15 14.76
N LYS A 248 26.41 12.24 14.68
CA LYS A 248 26.29 11.09 15.57
C LYS A 248 26.89 9.84 14.94
N PRO A 249 27.54 8.94 15.70
CA PRO A 249 28.06 7.69 15.19
C PRO A 249 26.98 6.84 14.49
N PHE A 250 27.33 6.29 13.33
CA PHE A 250 26.42 5.49 12.50
C PHE A 250 27.07 4.17 12.13
N LYS A 251 26.41 3.05 12.41
CA LYS A 251 26.91 1.71 12.14
C LYS A 251 26.86 1.36 10.66
N VAL A 252 27.96 0.82 10.17
CA VAL A 252 28.07 0.29 8.81
C VAL A 252 28.76 -1.07 8.84
N THR A 253 28.25 -2.02 8.06
CA THR A 253 28.82 -3.37 7.91
C THR A 253 29.57 -3.55 6.61
N ALA A 254 29.41 -2.60 5.68
CA ALA A 254 30.10 -2.62 4.39
C ALA A 254 31.60 -2.36 4.55
N MET A 255 32.43 -3.20 3.90
CA MET A 255 33.88 -3.01 3.86
C MET A 255 34.27 -1.90 2.92
N PRO A 256 35.15 -0.96 3.33
CA PRO A 256 35.64 0.09 2.46
C PRO A 256 36.60 -0.43 1.40
N LYS A 257 36.60 0.22 0.24
CA LYS A 257 37.72 0.15 -0.71
C LYS A 257 38.74 1.20 -0.34
N LEU A 258 40.00 0.82 -0.35
CA LEU A 258 41.13 1.65 0.04
C LEU A 258 42.03 1.90 -1.17
N SER A 259 42.56 3.09 -1.27
CA SER A 259 43.66 3.45 -2.18
C SER A 259 44.54 4.53 -1.58
N SER A 260 45.75 4.64 -2.02
CA SER A 260 46.72 5.65 -1.58
C SER A 260 47.62 6.06 -2.76
N ASN A 261 48.28 7.22 -2.63
CA ASN A 261 49.34 7.62 -3.57
C ASN A 261 50.68 6.94 -3.27
N CYS A 262 50.92 6.50 -2.01
CA CYS A 262 52.19 5.92 -1.63
C CYS A 262 52.06 4.78 -0.60
N ALA A 263 51.08 4.83 0.31
CA ALA A 263 50.94 3.78 1.34
C ALA A 263 50.58 2.43 0.72
N SER A 264 51.24 1.38 1.19
CA SER A 264 51.08 0.00 0.79
C SER A 264 50.44 -0.85 1.91
N GLN A 265 50.15 -2.13 1.66
CA GLN A 265 49.58 -3.09 2.62
C GLN A 265 48.30 -2.59 3.30
N LEU A 266 47.46 -1.88 2.55
CA LEU A 266 46.21 -1.32 3.08
C LEU A 266 45.22 -2.42 3.46
N SER A 267 44.78 -2.46 4.74
CA SER A 267 43.79 -3.39 5.22
C SER A 267 42.79 -2.70 6.13
N ALA A 268 41.51 -3.05 6.01
CA ALA A 268 40.45 -2.50 6.86
C ALA A 268 39.84 -3.59 7.76
N THR A 269 39.54 -3.22 9.00
CA THR A 269 38.90 -4.10 9.98
C THR A 269 37.85 -3.32 10.76
N HIS A 270 36.60 -3.80 10.82
CA HIS A 270 35.57 -3.19 11.64
C HIS A 270 35.84 -3.40 13.13
N SER A 271 35.45 -2.42 13.94
CA SER A 271 35.29 -2.61 15.38
C SER A 271 34.16 -3.60 15.68
N ALA A 272 34.21 -4.24 16.86
CA ALA A 272 33.19 -5.22 17.26
C ALA A 272 31.77 -4.65 17.27
N ASP A 273 31.60 -3.37 17.53
CA ASP A 273 30.32 -2.66 17.56
C ASP A 273 29.89 -2.08 16.21
N SER A 274 30.77 -2.18 15.19
CA SER A 274 30.58 -1.66 13.81
C SER A 274 30.35 -0.14 13.71
N TYR A 275 30.65 0.63 14.76
CA TYR A 275 30.59 2.11 14.69
C TYR A 275 31.86 2.74 14.10
N SER A 276 32.94 1.96 14.02
CA SER A 276 34.19 2.40 13.42
C SER A 276 34.86 1.25 12.67
N PHE A 277 35.82 1.61 11.85
CA PHE A 277 36.75 0.65 11.24
C PHE A 277 38.16 1.25 11.25
N SER A 278 39.13 0.36 11.35
CA SER A 278 40.53 0.74 11.35
C SER A 278 41.15 0.36 10.03
N VAL A 279 41.92 1.25 9.44
CA VAL A 279 42.76 1.01 8.27
C VAL A 279 44.21 0.96 8.74
N THR A 280 44.85 -0.18 8.57
CA THR A 280 46.31 -0.34 8.78
C THR A 280 47.01 -0.16 7.42
N TYR A 281 48.23 0.38 7.46
CA TYR A 281 49.02 0.67 6.27
C TYR A 281 50.52 0.64 6.56
N SER A 282 51.36 0.44 5.49
CA SER A 282 52.80 0.75 5.52
C SER A 282 53.06 2.06 4.78
N ASP A 283 53.92 2.90 5.37
CA ASP A 283 54.35 4.19 4.80
C ASP A 283 55.81 4.21 4.35
N GLU A 284 56.44 3.02 4.17
CA GLU A 284 57.81 2.86 3.79
C GLU A 284 58.15 3.53 2.44
N ASP A 285 57.24 3.44 1.48
CA ASP A 285 57.34 4.01 0.15
C ASP A 285 56.94 5.50 0.07
N CYS A 286 56.49 6.11 1.19
CA CYS A 286 55.99 7.47 1.21
C CYS A 286 57.13 8.49 1.43
N LEU A 287 57.07 9.61 0.74
CA LEU A 287 58.06 10.68 0.89
C LEU A 287 57.69 11.67 1.95
N ALA A 288 58.64 12.06 2.81
CA ALA A 288 58.37 12.91 3.97
C ALA A 288 57.90 14.35 3.61
N ASN A 289 58.33 14.86 2.43
CA ASN A 289 58.02 16.21 1.98
C ASN A 289 56.83 16.30 1.01
N GLU A 290 56.14 15.18 0.77
CA GLU A 290 54.98 15.14 -0.13
C GLU A 290 53.67 15.09 0.62
N GLU A 291 52.60 15.45 -0.07
CA GLU A 291 51.24 15.34 0.49
C GLU A 291 50.75 13.89 0.30
N ASN A 292 50.91 13.08 1.34
CA ASN A 292 50.52 11.69 1.37
C ASN A 292 49.05 11.55 1.76
N TRP A 293 48.31 10.63 1.15
CA TRP A 293 46.90 10.42 1.45
C TRP A 293 46.50 8.93 1.36
N ILE A 294 45.48 8.59 2.14
CA ILE A 294 44.71 7.36 2.00
C ILE A 294 43.26 7.76 1.66
N GLU A 295 42.76 7.25 0.53
CA GLU A 295 41.36 7.41 0.15
C GLU A 295 40.56 6.22 0.64
N VAL A 296 39.50 6.50 1.37
CA VAL A 296 38.52 5.54 1.84
C VAL A 296 37.22 5.73 1.07
N SER A 297 36.81 4.68 0.36
CA SER A 297 35.56 4.66 -0.43
C SER A 297 34.64 3.60 0.13
N LEU A 298 33.56 4.01 0.75
CA LEU A 298 32.54 3.14 1.33
C LEU A 298 31.28 3.17 0.46
N ARG A 299 30.87 2.01 -0.06
CA ARG A 299 29.67 1.87 -0.88
C ARG A 299 28.56 1.26 -0.04
N LEU A 300 27.52 2.05 0.22
CA LEU A 300 26.25 1.61 0.80
C LEU A 300 25.25 1.38 -0.34
N LYS A 301 24.07 0.81 -0.02
CA LYS A 301 23.07 0.48 -1.05
C LYS A 301 22.65 1.70 -1.88
N ASP A 302 22.37 2.82 -1.19
CA ASP A 302 21.85 4.04 -1.80
C ASP A 302 22.79 5.24 -1.65
N ALA A 303 24.08 5.02 -1.23
CA ALA A 303 25.06 6.07 -1.07
C ALA A 303 26.49 5.57 -1.30
N ARG A 304 27.37 6.49 -1.69
CA ARG A 304 28.81 6.29 -1.74
C ARG A 304 29.50 7.41 -1.00
N LEU A 305 30.25 7.06 0.04
CA LEU A 305 31.09 7.99 0.80
C LEU A 305 32.52 7.83 0.32
N VAL A 306 33.16 8.92 -0.05
CA VAL A 306 34.57 8.94 -0.45
C VAL A 306 35.26 10.09 0.25
N LYS A 307 36.37 9.82 0.94
CA LYS A 307 37.17 10.85 1.59
C LYS A 307 38.64 10.50 1.54
N LYS A 308 39.46 11.51 1.25
CA LYS A 308 40.91 11.43 1.37
C LYS A 308 41.33 11.94 2.75
N PHE A 309 42.15 11.16 3.41
CA PHE A 309 42.77 11.51 4.69
C PHE A 309 44.25 11.73 4.45
N PHE A 310 44.72 12.94 4.75
CA PHE A 310 46.08 13.35 4.50
C PHE A 310 46.94 13.09 5.72
N PHE A 311 48.20 12.63 5.51
CA PHE A 311 49.15 12.38 6.57
C PHE A 311 50.57 12.80 6.15
N LYS A 312 51.42 13.05 7.15
CA LYS A 312 52.84 13.34 6.97
C LYS A 312 53.67 12.21 7.53
N VAL A 313 54.64 11.77 6.80
CA VAL A 313 55.63 10.82 7.24
C VAL A 313 56.70 11.59 8.00
N ILE A 314 56.96 11.19 9.23
CA ILE A 314 58.05 11.71 10.07
C ILE A 314 59.12 10.61 10.05
N ARG A 315 60.30 10.90 9.42
CA ARG A 315 61.45 10.05 9.53
C ARG A 315 62.36 10.73 10.52
N GLU A 316 62.77 10.05 11.61
CA GLU A 316 63.86 10.49 12.43
C GLU A 316 65.10 10.49 11.55
N GLU A 317 65.79 11.62 11.43
CA GLU A 317 67.11 11.68 10.84
C GLU A 317 68.01 10.81 11.69
N GLU A 318 68.56 9.72 11.12
CA GLU A 318 69.61 8.96 11.78
C GLU A 318 70.86 9.86 11.82
N ASP A 319 71.18 10.35 13.06
CA ASP A 319 72.43 11.05 13.35
C ASP A 319 73.63 10.08 13.28
#